data_c6a40774c33890099c7f350f7a197230
#
_entry.id   c6a40774c33890099c7f350f7a197230
#
_cell.length_a   1.000
_cell.length_b   1.000
_cell.length_c   1.000
_cell.angle_alpha   90.00
_cell.angle_beta   90.00
_cell.angle_gamma   90.00
#
_symmetry.space_group_name_H-M   'P 1'
#
loop_
_entity.id
_entity.type
_entity.pdbx_description
1 polymer ?
#
loop_
_entity_poly.entity_id
_entity_poly.type
_entity_poly.pdbx_seq_one_letter_code
_entity_poly.pdbx_strand_id
1 'polypeptide(L)'
;FAPNCPEILLTDFACFRNRAVPVAIYATSSPEQVRFILNDSAARAVVVGGAAQYRAVRQIAAECPALKYIFTIDSDIEPDAGDNMSLSVASLIELGRMASAKSRAEVELRTAAASPDDIATLIYTSGTTGEPKGAILPHSCFDAAIDMHKARLDMLSSADTSVCFLPLSHIFEKAWTYFCLTMGIKVFVNRDPRRIQEAVALVRPTCMCSVPRFWEKVYAAVQEKMSRAGGVPALMMRRALAIGAKRNLEYARLGLKAPWWLEARYRFYDRTVFSKLRAAIGVENGN
;
A
#
# COMPACT_ATOMS: atom_id res chain seq x y z
N PHE A 1 -10.27 6.72 6.11
CA PHE A 1 -9.54 6.67 7.39
C PHE A 1 -9.52 5.24 7.90
N ALA A 2 -8.57 4.42 7.40
CA ALA A 2 -8.51 3.00 7.70
C ALA A 2 -7.08 2.46 7.54
N PRO A 3 -6.70 1.36 8.22
CA PRO A 3 -5.53 0.58 7.85
C PRO A 3 -5.73 -0.02 6.46
N ASN A 4 -4.63 -0.46 5.82
CA ASN A 4 -4.74 -1.06 4.49
C ASN A 4 -5.78 -2.18 4.47
N CYS A 5 -6.71 -2.09 3.54
CA CYS A 5 -7.70 -3.14 3.29
C CYS A 5 -8.24 -3.00 1.85
N PRO A 6 -8.79 -4.05 1.25
CA PRO A 6 -9.36 -3.99 -0.09
C PRO A 6 -10.48 -2.96 -0.25
N GLU A 7 -11.22 -2.71 0.82
CA GLU A 7 -12.35 -1.77 0.84
C GLU A 7 -11.92 -0.32 0.57
N ILE A 8 -10.66 0.05 0.91
CA ILE A 8 -10.10 1.37 0.53
C ILE A 8 -10.01 1.50 -0.98
N LEU A 9 -9.48 0.49 -1.66
CA LEU A 9 -9.34 0.49 -3.12
C LEU A 9 -10.72 0.50 -3.79
N LEU A 10 -11.66 -0.28 -3.28
CA LEU A 10 -13.05 -0.27 -3.77
C LEU A 10 -13.69 1.11 -3.59
N THR A 11 -13.43 1.78 -2.47
CA THR A 11 -13.89 3.15 -2.20
C THR A 11 -13.29 4.13 -3.19
N ASP A 12 -11.99 4.08 -3.44
CA ASP A 12 -11.31 4.93 -4.41
C ASP A 12 -11.93 4.78 -5.82
N PHE A 13 -12.09 3.55 -6.30
CA PHE A 13 -12.68 3.29 -7.61
C PHE A 13 -14.18 3.66 -7.69
N ALA A 14 -14.94 3.48 -6.61
CA ALA A 14 -16.31 3.95 -6.53
C ALA A 14 -16.39 5.48 -6.59
N CYS A 15 -15.48 6.18 -5.94
CA CYS A 15 -15.34 7.63 -6.04
C CYS A 15 -14.99 8.05 -7.48
N PHE A 16 -14.04 7.42 -8.13
CA PHE A 16 -13.65 7.74 -9.53
C PHE A 16 -14.83 7.61 -10.49
N ARG A 17 -15.61 6.53 -10.41
CA ARG A 17 -16.81 6.35 -11.23
C ARG A 17 -17.88 7.41 -10.99
N ASN A 18 -17.91 8.00 -9.81
CA ASN A 18 -18.85 9.07 -9.46
C ASN A 18 -18.27 10.47 -9.65
N ARG A 19 -17.03 10.62 -10.14
CA ARG A 19 -16.27 11.87 -10.17
C ARG A 19 -16.25 12.56 -8.78
N ALA A 20 -16.18 11.74 -7.73
CA ALA A 20 -15.96 12.18 -6.36
C ALA A 20 -14.48 12.03 -6.02
N VAL A 21 -13.98 12.89 -5.15
CA VAL A 21 -12.56 12.93 -4.77
C VAL A 21 -12.35 12.17 -3.47
N PRO A 22 -11.69 10.99 -3.48
CA PRO A 22 -11.29 10.32 -2.25
C PRO A 22 -10.12 11.05 -1.59
N VAL A 23 -10.20 11.20 -0.27
CA VAL A 23 -9.17 11.84 0.57
C VAL A 23 -8.60 10.80 1.52
N ALA A 24 -7.32 10.52 1.37
CA ALA A 24 -6.67 9.49 2.17
C ALA A 24 -6.19 10.05 3.53
N ILE A 25 -6.64 9.43 4.62
CA ILE A 25 -6.25 9.76 6.00
C ILE A 25 -5.48 8.57 6.58
N TYR A 26 -4.30 8.82 7.18
CA TYR A 26 -3.52 7.78 7.83
C TYR A 26 -4.28 7.16 8.99
N ALA A 27 -4.31 5.83 9.09
CA ALA A 27 -5.02 5.08 10.12
C ALA A 27 -4.61 5.45 11.57
N THR A 28 -3.44 6.06 11.72
CA THR A 28 -2.85 6.49 13.00
C THR A 28 -2.99 7.99 13.25
N SER A 29 -3.72 8.72 12.41
CA SER A 29 -3.95 10.17 12.60
C SER A 29 -4.73 10.43 13.88
N SER A 30 -4.38 11.51 14.60
CA SER A 30 -5.11 11.95 15.78
C SER A 30 -6.49 12.50 15.40
N PRO A 31 -7.45 12.57 16.35
CA PRO A 31 -8.76 13.19 16.09
C PRO A 31 -8.64 14.62 15.54
N GLU A 32 -7.70 15.42 16.03
CA GLU A 32 -7.46 16.79 15.58
C GLU A 32 -6.99 16.84 14.13
N GLN A 33 -6.09 15.92 13.74
CA GLN A 33 -5.63 15.82 12.35
C GLN A 33 -6.77 15.38 11.43
N VAL A 34 -7.59 14.43 11.87
CA VAL A 34 -8.77 13.98 11.13
C VAL A 34 -9.76 15.11 10.95
N ARG A 35 -10.07 15.87 12.02
CA ARG A 35 -10.94 17.05 11.98
C ARG A 35 -10.43 18.09 10.98
N PHE A 36 -9.13 18.40 11.04
CA PHE A 36 -8.52 19.34 10.10
C PHE A 36 -8.73 18.88 8.66
N ILE A 37 -8.38 17.63 8.34
CA ILE A 37 -8.48 17.09 6.97
C ILE A 37 -9.94 17.07 6.47
N LEU A 38 -10.89 16.65 7.31
CA LEU A 38 -12.31 16.61 6.94
C LEU A 38 -12.87 17.99 6.64
N ASN A 39 -12.46 19.02 7.42
CA ASN A 39 -12.91 20.39 7.22
C ASN A 39 -12.22 21.07 6.03
N ASP A 40 -10.90 20.92 5.88
CA ASP A 40 -10.13 21.50 4.79
C ASP A 40 -10.56 20.93 3.42
N SER A 41 -10.84 19.62 3.35
CA SER A 41 -11.35 18.96 2.15
C SER A 41 -12.85 19.08 1.96
N ALA A 42 -13.59 19.67 2.91
CA ALA A 42 -15.04 19.70 2.96
C ALA A 42 -15.68 18.30 2.72
N ALA A 43 -15.09 17.26 3.30
CA ALA A 43 -15.50 15.87 3.09
C ALA A 43 -16.94 15.66 3.61
N ARG A 44 -17.78 15.09 2.73
CA ARG A 44 -19.19 14.82 3.05
C ARG A 44 -19.42 13.43 3.65
N ALA A 45 -18.49 12.54 3.42
CA ALA A 45 -18.54 11.17 3.94
C ALA A 45 -17.13 10.75 4.37
N VAL A 46 -17.05 9.88 5.36
CA VAL A 46 -15.81 9.23 5.78
C VAL A 46 -16.04 7.72 5.89
N VAL A 47 -15.10 6.95 5.34
CA VAL A 47 -15.06 5.49 5.50
C VAL A 47 -14.04 5.17 6.58
N VAL A 48 -14.43 4.46 7.62
CA VAL A 48 -13.60 4.12 8.78
C VAL A 48 -13.33 2.62 8.85
N GLY A 49 -12.08 2.26 9.13
CA GLY A 49 -11.63 0.86 9.09
C GLY A 49 -12.04 0.04 10.30
N GLY A 50 -12.00 0.61 11.49
CA GLY A 50 -12.23 -0.12 12.72
C GLY A 50 -12.74 0.77 13.85
N ALA A 51 -12.99 0.17 15.02
CA ALA A 51 -13.59 0.85 16.17
C ALA A 51 -12.77 2.07 16.67
N ALA A 52 -11.43 2.03 16.55
CA ALA A 52 -10.59 3.16 16.94
C ALA A 52 -10.82 4.37 16.03
N GLN A 53 -10.84 4.17 14.71
CA GLN A 53 -11.11 5.21 13.72
C GLN A 53 -12.54 5.73 13.83
N TYR A 54 -13.51 4.85 14.07
CA TYR A 54 -14.90 5.23 14.28
C TYR A 54 -15.04 6.18 15.47
N ARG A 55 -14.51 5.79 16.64
CA ARG A 55 -14.54 6.65 17.84
C ARG A 55 -13.86 8.01 17.63
N ALA A 56 -12.71 8.01 16.94
CA ALA A 56 -12.01 9.26 16.62
C ALA A 56 -12.88 10.22 15.78
N VAL A 57 -13.58 9.68 14.76
CA VAL A 57 -14.49 10.49 13.93
C VAL A 57 -15.71 10.93 14.73
N ARG A 58 -16.32 10.06 15.53
CA ARG A 58 -17.48 10.41 16.37
C ARG A 58 -17.17 11.56 17.33
N GLN A 59 -15.98 11.52 17.93
CA GLN A 59 -15.53 12.58 18.85
C GLN A 59 -15.53 13.98 18.22
N ILE A 60 -15.25 14.08 16.90
CA ILE A 60 -15.07 15.37 16.22
C ILE A 60 -16.20 15.67 15.21
N ALA A 61 -17.18 14.80 15.06
CA ALA A 61 -18.21 14.90 14.02
C ALA A 61 -19.01 16.21 14.12
N ALA A 62 -19.32 16.67 15.35
CA ALA A 62 -20.02 17.95 15.58
C ALA A 62 -19.22 19.17 15.10
N GLU A 63 -17.91 19.05 14.99
CA GLU A 63 -17.00 20.10 14.52
C GLU A 63 -16.73 20.03 13.01
N CYS A 64 -17.37 19.08 12.30
CA CYS A 64 -17.22 18.87 10.86
C CYS A 64 -18.55 19.11 10.13
N PRO A 65 -18.93 20.37 9.86
CA PRO A 65 -20.27 20.72 9.37
C PRO A 65 -20.60 20.15 7.97
N ALA A 66 -19.59 19.85 7.16
CA ALA A 66 -19.80 19.22 5.84
C ALA A 66 -20.05 17.71 5.95
N LEU A 67 -19.61 17.05 7.01
CA LEU A 67 -19.69 15.60 7.19
C LEU A 67 -21.14 15.17 7.43
N LYS A 68 -21.64 14.29 6.57
CA LYS A 68 -23.03 13.78 6.62
C LYS A 68 -23.11 12.28 6.87
N TYR A 69 -22.06 11.51 6.50
CA TYR A 69 -22.08 10.06 6.56
C TYR A 69 -20.78 9.51 7.09
N ILE A 70 -20.89 8.47 7.91
CA ILE A 70 -19.77 7.67 8.40
C ILE A 70 -20.03 6.23 7.94
N PHE A 71 -19.16 5.68 7.10
CA PHE A 71 -19.28 4.30 6.66
C PHE A 71 -18.27 3.42 7.39
N THR A 72 -18.73 2.33 8.03
CA THR A 72 -17.89 1.42 8.79
C THR A 72 -17.55 0.18 7.97
N ILE A 73 -16.25 -0.17 7.90
CA ILE A 73 -15.78 -1.37 7.21
C ILE A 73 -15.97 -2.60 8.09
N ASP A 74 -15.45 -2.57 9.33
CA ASP A 74 -15.56 -3.70 10.24
C ASP A 74 -17.01 -3.86 10.71
N SER A 75 -17.53 -5.10 10.61
CA SER A 75 -18.89 -5.46 11.01
C SER A 75 -19.16 -5.37 12.51
N ASP A 76 -18.07 -5.38 13.30
CA ASP A 76 -18.13 -5.39 14.77
C ASP A 76 -18.31 -3.98 15.37
N ILE A 77 -18.42 -2.95 14.50
CA ILE A 77 -18.70 -1.59 14.94
C ILE A 77 -20.21 -1.43 15.08
N GLU A 78 -20.67 -1.34 16.31
CA GLU A 78 -22.04 -0.97 16.61
C GLU A 78 -22.14 0.57 16.70
N PRO A 79 -22.96 1.21 15.86
CA PRO A 79 -23.19 2.66 15.96
C PRO A 79 -23.77 3.03 17.33
N ASP A 80 -23.41 4.19 17.85
CA ASP A 80 -23.95 4.73 19.10
C ASP A 80 -25.48 4.87 19.02
N ALA A 81 -26.16 4.72 20.14
CA ALA A 81 -27.62 4.94 20.22
C ALA A 81 -27.98 6.36 19.71
N GLY A 82 -28.88 6.41 18.72
CA GLY A 82 -29.28 7.68 18.09
C GLY A 82 -28.34 8.20 16.99
N ASP A 83 -27.34 7.42 16.59
CA ASP A 83 -26.47 7.78 15.46
C ASP A 83 -27.18 7.58 14.13
N ASN A 84 -27.59 8.68 13.52
CA ASN A 84 -28.23 8.70 12.18
C ASN A 84 -27.23 8.93 11.04
N MET A 85 -25.95 9.07 11.33
CA MET A 85 -24.90 9.34 10.33
C MET A 85 -24.19 8.07 9.90
N SER A 86 -24.19 7.03 10.70
CA SER A 86 -23.38 5.83 10.48
C SER A 86 -24.13 4.72 9.77
N LEU A 87 -23.44 4.09 8.81
CA LEU A 87 -23.93 2.96 8.04
C LEU A 87 -22.76 2.00 7.75
N SER A 88 -22.98 0.70 7.78
CA SER A 88 -21.94 -0.23 7.36
C SER A 88 -21.70 -0.15 5.84
N VAL A 89 -20.46 -0.41 5.40
CA VAL A 89 -20.14 -0.55 3.98
C VAL A 89 -20.95 -1.68 3.35
N ALA A 90 -21.24 -2.76 4.07
CA ALA A 90 -22.10 -3.84 3.61
C ALA A 90 -23.52 -3.34 3.31
N SER A 91 -24.11 -2.55 4.21
CA SER A 91 -25.43 -1.94 3.98
C SER A 91 -25.42 -0.94 2.83
N LEU A 92 -24.33 -0.17 2.68
CA LEU A 92 -24.16 0.74 1.53
C LEU A 92 -24.14 -0.04 0.21
N ILE A 93 -23.48 -1.19 0.15
CA ILE A 93 -23.44 -2.07 -1.03
C ILE A 93 -24.88 -2.59 -1.35
N GLU A 94 -25.63 -3.00 -0.33
CA GLU A 94 -27.03 -3.45 -0.55
C GLU A 94 -27.92 -2.33 -1.05
N LEU A 95 -27.79 -1.12 -0.52
CA LEU A 95 -28.48 0.05 -1.07
C LEU A 95 -28.12 0.30 -2.54
N GLY A 96 -26.84 0.12 -2.88
CA GLY A 96 -26.36 0.22 -4.26
C GLY A 96 -26.95 -0.85 -5.18
N ARG A 97 -27.11 -2.09 -4.70
CA ARG A 97 -27.77 -3.17 -5.45
C ARG A 97 -29.24 -2.87 -5.76
N MET A 98 -29.92 -2.25 -4.81
CA MET A 98 -31.32 -1.83 -4.95
C MET A 98 -31.49 -0.49 -5.67
N ALA A 99 -30.40 0.16 -6.10
CA ALA A 99 -30.45 1.45 -6.76
C ALA A 99 -31.31 1.42 -8.04
N SER A 100 -32.08 2.48 -8.25
CA SER A 100 -32.94 2.63 -9.41
C SER A 100 -32.16 2.64 -10.73
N ALA A 101 -32.85 2.32 -11.85
CA ALA A 101 -32.28 2.44 -13.18
C ALA A 101 -31.77 3.86 -13.46
N LYS A 102 -32.49 4.88 -12.97
CA LYS A 102 -32.09 6.29 -13.08
C LYS A 102 -30.74 6.55 -12.34
N SER A 103 -30.58 6.04 -11.11
CA SER A 103 -29.34 6.21 -10.35
C SER A 103 -28.15 5.52 -11.02
N ARG A 104 -28.37 4.34 -11.60
CA ARG A 104 -27.34 3.61 -12.36
C ARG A 104 -26.93 4.36 -13.62
N ALA A 105 -27.89 4.86 -14.38
CA ALA A 105 -27.64 5.68 -15.58
C ALA A 105 -26.86 6.96 -15.23
N GLU A 106 -27.15 7.59 -14.10
CA GLU A 106 -26.40 8.76 -13.63
C GLU A 106 -24.92 8.44 -13.34
N VAL A 107 -24.62 7.28 -12.74
CA VAL A 107 -23.23 6.83 -12.53
C VAL A 107 -22.51 6.63 -13.87
N GLU A 108 -23.16 6.02 -14.85
CA GLU A 108 -22.57 5.82 -16.19
C GLU A 108 -22.30 7.16 -16.89
N LEU A 109 -23.21 8.13 -16.77
CA LEU A 109 -23.00 9.48 -17.30
C LEU A 109 -21.81 10.17 -16.65
N ARG A 110 -21.67 10.08 -15.33
CA ARG A 110 -20.51 10.63 -14.59
C ARG A 110 -19.22 9.95 -15.01
N THR A 111 -19.22 8.61 -15.13
CA THR A 111 -18.07 7.86 -15.59
C THR A 111 -17.64 8.27 -17.00
N ALA A 112 -18.61 8.43 -17.92
CA ALA A 112 -18.34 8.84 -19.31
C ALA A 112 -17.82 10.29 -19.42
N ALA A 113 -18.20 11.16 -18.48
CA ALA A 113 -17.77 12.56 -18.43
C ALA A 113 -16.44 12.76 -17.70
N ALA A 114 -15.79 11.68 -17.20
CA ALA A 114 -14.50 11.78 -16.48
C ALA A 114 -13.39 12.27 -17.43
N SER A 115 -12.51 13.10 -16.90
CA SER A 115 -11.37 13.69 -17.60
C SER A 115 -10.06 13.33 -16.88
N PRO A 116 -8.94 13.19 -17.61
CA PRO A 116 -7.61 13.10 -16.99
C PRO A 116 -7.27 14.27 -16.06
N ASP A 117 -7.90 15.42 -16.28
CA ASP A 117 -7.69 16.63 -15.45
C ASP A 117 -8.57 16.66 -14.20
N ASP A 118 -9.56 15.75 -14.08
CA ASP A 118 -10.33 15.62 -12.84
C ASP A 118 -9.41 15.23 -11.69
N ILE A 119 -9.70 15.77 -10.49
CA ILE A 119 -8.93 15.44 -9.28
C ILE A 119 -9.17 13.98 -8.91
N ALA A 120 -8.11 13.18 -8.95
CA ALA A 120 -8.17 11.78 -8.55
C ALA A 120 -8.14 11.62 -7.02
N THR A 121 -7.33 12.41 -6.33
CA THR A 121 -7.22 12.31 -4.85
C THR A 121 -6.57 13.53 -4.23
N LEU A 122 -6.82 13.74 -2.94
CA LEU A 122 -6.03 14.61 -2.08
C LEU A 122 -5.16 13.76 -1.16
N ILE A 123 -3.87 14.06 -1.10
CA ILE A 123 -2.92 13.41 -0.18
C ILE A 123 -2.36 14.44 0.78
N TYR A 124 -2.67 14.27 2.05
CA TYR A 124 -2.18 15.16 3.11
C TYR A 124 -0.79 14.73 3.58
N THR A 125 0.13 15.68 3.58
CA THR A 125 1.50 15.51 4.09
C THR A 125 1.75 16.43 5.27
N SER A 126 2.63 16.01 6.20
CA SER A 126 3.07 16.90 7.30
C SER A 126 3.80 18.11 6.71
N GLY A 127 3.17 19.27 6.76
CA GLY A 127 3.79 20.52 6.35
C GLY A 127 4.93 20.92 7.30
N THR A 128 5.91 21.66 6.78
CA THR A 128 6.99 22.25 7.59
C THR A 128 6.48 23.27 8.62
N THR A 129 5.24 23.72 8.48
CA THR A 129 4.57 24.72 9.34
C THR A 129 3.69 24.09 10.42
N GLY A 130 3.66 22.76 10.56
CA GLY A 130 2.89 22.04 11.59
C GLY A 130 1.50 21.59 11.15
N GLU A 131 0.80 22.30 10.26
CA GLU A 131 -0.48 21.86 9.72
C GLU A 131 -0.31 21.00 8.46
N PRO A 132 -1.10 19.93 8.30
CA PRO A 132 -1.06 19.10 7.09
C PRO A 132 -1.44 19.92 5.85
N LYS A 133 -0.76 19.66 4.71
CA LYS A 133 -1.08 20.27 3.42
C LYS A 133 -1.61 19.20 2.47
N GLY A 134 -2.77 19.48 1.84
CA GLY A 134 -3.39 18.61 0.86
C GLY A 134 -2.79 18.80 -0.52
N ALA A 135 -2.00 17.84 -1.00
CA ALA A 135 -1.55 17.81 -2.39
C ALA A 135 -2.68 17.35 -3.31
N ILE A 136 -3.00 18.14 -4.32
CA ILE A 136 -4.03 17.83 -5.32
C ILE A 136 -3.38 17.02 -6.43
N LEU A 137 -3.89 15.82 -6.69
CA LEU A 137 -3.40 14.93 -7.74
C LEU A 137 -4.52 14.62 -8.73
N PRO A 138 -4.44 15.09 -9.98
CA PRO A 138 -5.36 14.70 -11.05
C PRO A 138 -5.10 13.26 -11.53
N HIS A 139 -6.05 12.68 -12.27
CA HIS A 139 -5.91 11.34 -12.86
C HIS A 139 -4.69 11.25 -13.77
N SER A 140 -4.38 12.30 -14.52
CA SER A 140 -3.20 12.38 -15.39
C SER A 140 -1.87 12.12 -14.68
N CYS A 141 -1.76 12.43 -13.38
CA CYS A 141 -0.56 12.09 -12.61
C CYS A 141 -0.39 10.58 -12.44
N PHE A 142 -1.49 9.85 -12.24
CA PHE A 142 -1.48 8.39 -12.12
C PHE A 142 -1.24 7.73 -13.49
N ASP A 143 -1.84 8.25 -14.56
CA ASP A 143 -1.63 7.77 -15.93
C ASP A 143 -0.15 7.89 -16.30
N ALA A 144 0.47 9.06 -16.06
CA ALA A 144 1.89 9.27 -16.30
C ALA A 144 2.77 8.33 -15.45
N ALA A 145 2.43 8.11 -14.17
CA ALA A 145 3.14 7.18 -13.31
C ALA A 145 3.02 5.73 -13.81
N ILE A 146 1.82 5.31 -14.24
CA ILE A 146 1.58 3.98 -14.79
C ILE A 146 2.38 3.76 -16.06
N ASP A 147 2.40 4.73 -16.97
CA ASP A 147 3.14 4.64 -18.23
C ASP A 147 4.66 4.58 -17.99
N MET A 148 5.19 5.36 -17.06
CA MET A 148 6.59 5.28 -16.65
C MET A 148 6.93 3.89 -16.05
N HIS A 149 6.06 3.33 -15.23
CA HIS A 149 6.27 1.99 -14.67
C HIS A 149 6.23 0.93 -15.77
N LYS A 150 5.26 0.99 -16.70
CA LYS A 150 5.20 0.07 -17.86
C LYS A 150 6.48 0.11 -18.70
N ALA A 151 7.00 1.31 -18.95
CA ALA A 151 8.22 1.48 -19.76
C ALA A 151 9.50 0.97 -19.07
N ARG A 152 9.53 0.96 -17.72
CA ARG A 152 10.73 0.58 -16.94
C ARG A 152 10.66 -0.84 -16.38
N LEU A 153 9.47 -1.39 -16.24
CA LEU A 153 9.19 -2.70 -15.64
C LEU A 153 8.42 -3.58 -16.65
N ASP A 154 8.90 -3.59 -17.90
CA ASP A 154 8.31 -4.32 -19.02
C ASP A 154 8.30 -5.84 -18.83
N MET A 155 9.13 -6.33 -17.87
CA MET A 155 9.15 -7.74 -17.48
C MET A 155 7.93 -8.15 -16.63
N LEU A 156 7.18 -7.22 -16.04
CA LEU A 156 6.03 -7.54 -15.20
C LEU A 156 4.76 -7.80 -16.03
N SER A 157 3.95 -8.74 -15.57
CA SER A 157 2.74 -9.20 -16.25
C SER A 157 1.63 -9.60 -15.28
N SER A 158 0.47 -9.97 -15.78
CA SER A 158 -0.64 -10.51 -14.97
C SER A 158 -0.32 -11.84 -14.26
N ALA A 159 0.79 -12.50 -14.59
CA ALA A 159 1.27 -13.69 -13.88
C ALA A 159 1.95 -13.34 -12.55
N ASP A 160 2.32 -12.07 -12.36
CA ASP A 160 3.03 -11.61 -11.18
C ASP A 160 2.11 -11.41 -9.98
N THR A 161 2.73 -11.33 -8.81
CA THR A 161 2.06 -11.09 -7.53
C THR A 161 2.78 -10.00 -6.74
N SER A 162 2.02 -9.15 -6.04
CA SER A 162 2.54 -8.08 -5.21
C SER A 162 1.90 -8.09 -3.82
N VAL A 163 2.62 -7.53 -2.83
CA VAL A 163 2.10 -7.29 -1.48
C VAL A 163 2.05 -5.78 -1.24
N CYS A 164 0.84 -5.28 -1.00
CA CYS A 164 0.59 -3.92 -0.54
C CYS A 164 0.74 -3.88 0.99
N PHE A 165 1.77 -3.21 1.51
CA PHE A 165 2.03 -3.13 2.94
C PHE A 165 2.40 -1.74 3.45
N LEU A 166 2.91 -0.86 2.61
CA LEU A 166 3.05 0.55 2.96
C LEU A 166 1.66 1.19 2.99
N PRO A 167 1.47 2.31 3.69
CA PRO A 167 0.14 2.92 3.78
C PRO A 167 -0.42 3.32 2.42
N LEU A 168 -1.64 2.85 2.08
CA LEU A 168 -2.39 3.30 0.90
C LEU A 168 -2.78 4.78 0.97
N SER A 169 -2.67 5.40 2.14
CA SER A 169 -2.76 6.85 2.33
C SER A 169 -1.53 7.62 1.83
N HIS A 170 -0.45 6.90 1.49
CA HIS A 170 0.74 7.51 0.90
C HIS A 170 0.79 7.26 -0.61
N ILE A 171 1.17 8.28 -1.38
CA ILE A 171 1.19 8.24 -2.85
C ILE A 171 2.03 7.08 -3.40
N PHE A 172 3.14 6.75 -2.77
CA PHE A 172 4.08 5.73 -3.25
C PHE A 172 3.43 4.34 -3.33
N GLU A 173 2.75 3.88 -2.27
CA GLU A 173 2.03 2.61 -2.28
C GLU A 173 0.77 2.67 -3.15
N LYS A 174 0.04 3.81 -3.09
CA LYS A 174 -1.17 4.00 -3.88
C LYS A 174 -0.89 3.91 -5.39
N ALA A 175 0.11 4.63 -5.87
CA ALA A 175 0.49 4.60 -7.29
C ALA A 175 1.01 3.23 -7.72
N TRP A 176 1.83 2.57 -6.89
CA TRP A 176 2.29 1.20 -7.14
C TRP A 176 1.13 0.21 -7.23
N THR A 177 0.19 0.27 -6.29
CA THR A 177 -0.98 -0.60 -6.27
C THR A 177 -1.87 -0.37 -7.49
N TYR A 178 -2.09 0.88 -7.90
CA TYR A 178 -2.86 1.18 -9.12
C TYR A 178 -2.16 0.68 -10.38
N PHE A 179 -0.85 0.83 -10.47
CA PHE A 179 -0.06 0.23 -11.54
C PHE A 179 -0.25 -1.29 -11.58
N CYS A 180 -0.09 -1.98 -10.45
CA CYS A 180 -0.28 -3.42 -10.37
C CYS A 180 -1.67 -3.85 -10.85
N LEU A 181 -2.72 -3.19 -10.37
CA LEU A 181 -4.10 -3.49 -10.77
C LEU A 181 -4.34 -3.24 -12.27
N THR A 182 -3.76 -2.18 -12.83
CA THR A 182 -3.84 -1.87 -14.28
C THR A 182 -3.15 -2.94 -15.12
N MET A 183 -2.06 -3.54 -14.62
CA MET A 183 -1.34 -4.64 -15.28
C MET A 183 -1.99 -6.01 -15.06
N GLY A 184 -3.06 -6.09 -14.26
CA GLY A 184 -3.67 -7.36 -13.87
C GLY A 184 -2.86 -8.17 -12.87
N ILE A 185 -1.85 -7.57 -12.25
CA ILE A 185 -1.02 -8.18 -11.20
C ILE A 185 -1.87 -8.39 -9.94
N LYS A 186 -1.79 -9.58 -9.38
CA LYS A 186 -2.52 -9.93 -8.16
C LYS A 186 -1.90 -9.23 -6.95
N VAL A 187 -2.66 -8.36 -6.28
CA VAL A 187 -2.23 -7.62 -5.09
C VAL A 187 -2.82 -8.22 -3.83
N PHE A 188 -1.95 -8.63 -2.90
CA PHE A 188 -2.34 -9.07 -1.57
C PHE A 188 -2.19 -7.91 -0.59
N VAL A 189 -3.27 -7.54 0.07
CA VAL A 189 -3.29 -6.40 0.99
C VAL A 189 -2.96 -6.85 2.41
N ASN A 190 -1.84 -6.37 2.94
CA ASN A 190 -1.44 -6.62 4.33
C ASN A 190 -2.04 -5.54 5.26
N ARG A 191 -2.97 -5.93 6.10
CA ARG A 191 -3.66 -5.01 7.05
C ARG A 191 -2.76 -4.54 8.19
N ASP A 192 -1.85 -5.39 8.67
CA ASP A 192 -0.94 -5.06 9.77
C ASP A 192 0.52 -4.97 9.29
N PRO A 193 1.08 -3.77 9.16
CA PRO A 193 2.46 -3.59 8.72
C PRO A 193 3.52 -4.31 9.59
N ARG A 194 3.18 -4.66 10.85
CA ARG A 194 4.09 -5.40 11.74
C ARG A 194 4.25 -6.86 11.32
N ARG A 195 3.26 -7.40 10.60
CA ARG A 195 3.25 -8.78 10.11
C ARG A 195 3.75 -8.92 8.67
N ILE A 196 4.46 -7.93 8.15
CA ILE A 196 4.93 -7.95 6.76
C ILE A 196 5.83 -9.15 6.46
N GLN A 197 6.67 -9.59 7.38
CA GLN A 197 7.53 -10.76 7.17
C GLN A 197 6.71 -12.04 6.96
N GLU A 198 5.65 -12.23 7.75
CA GLU A 198 4.73 -13.37 7.59
C GLU A 198 3.98 -13.28 6.26
N ALA A 199 3.49 -12.08 5.92
CA ALA A 199 2.76 -11.85 4.68
C ALA A 199 3.64 -12.15 3.45
N VAL A 200 4.88 -11.66 3.42
CA VAL A 200 5.81 -11.89 2.31
C VAL A 200 6.22 -13.37 2.23
N ALA A 201 6.45 -14.03 3.36
CA ALA A 201 6.76 -15.46 3.39
C ALA A 201 5.59 -16.34 2.90
N LEU A 202 4.34 -15.93 3.19
CA LEU A 202 3.13 -16.64 2.76
C LEU A 202 2.82 -16.40 1.29
N VAL A 203 2.84 -15.14 0.84
CA VAL A 203 2.46 -14.74 -0.52
C VAL A 203 3.56 -15.03 -1.53
N ARG A 204 4.83 -14.91 -1.13
CA ARG A 204 6.01 -15.02 -2.01
C ARG A 204 5.89 -14.12 -3.24
N PRO A 205 5.75 -12.80 -3.04
CA PRO A 205 5.51 -11.88 -4.13
C PRO A 205 6.67 -11.89 -5.13
N THR A 206 6.36 -11.73 -6.41
CA THR A 206 7.37 -11.59 -7.48
C THR A 206 7.84 -10.14 -7.60
N CYS A 207 7.00 -9.19 -7.18
CA CYS A 207 7.32 -7.78 -7.14
C CYS A 207 6.66 -7.09 -5.94
N MET A 208 7.26 -6.05 -5.42
CA MET A 208 6.63 -5.18 -4.42
C MET A 208 7.33 -3.84 -4.35
N CYS A 209 6.62 -2.78 -4.00
CA CYS A 209 7.28 -1.55 -3.62
C CYS A 209 7.73 -1.61 -2.15
N SER A 210 8.86 -1.02 -1.84
CA SER A 210 9.39 -1.01 -0.48
C SER A 210 10.23 0.25 -0.23
N VAL A 211 10.51 0.50 1.04
CA VAL A 211 11.33 1.64 1.48
C VAL A 211 12.65 1.15 2.06
N PRO A 212 13.72 1.97 2.06
CA PRO A 212 15.03 1.57 2.59
C PRO A 212 14.97 0.96 3.98
N ARG A 213 14.14 1.51 4.87
CA ARG A 213 13.97 1.02 6.24
C ARG A 213 13.49 -0.44 6.33
N PHE A 214 12.75 -0.93 5.32
CA PHE A 214 12.37 -2.35 5.27
C PHE A 214 13.62 -3.22 5.12
N TRP A 215 14.50 -2.87 4.18
CA TRP A 215 15.73 -3.61 3.91
C TRP A 215 16.75 -3.49 5.05
N GLU A 216 16.83 -2.36 5.73
CA GLU A 216 17.63 -2.18 6.94
C GLU A 216 17.19 -3.15 8.05
N LYS A 217 15.88 -3.33 8.24
CA LYS A 217 15.34 -4.31 9.19
C LYS A 217 15.67 -5.74 8.78
N VAL A 218 15.54 -6.08 7.49
CA VAL A 218 15.92 -7.40 6.96
C VAL A 218 17.41 -7.65 7.22
N TYR A 219 18.27 -6.67 6.92
CA TYR A 219 19.69 -6.76 7.16
C TYR A 219 20.02 -6.95 8.65
N ALA A 220 19.40 -6.16 9.53
CA ALA A 220 19.59 -6.28 10.97
C ALA A 220 19.17 -7.67 11.49
N ALA A 221 18.04 -8.20 11.03
CA ALA A 221 17.58 -9.54 11.39
C ALA A 221 18.55 -10.65 10.93
N VAL A 222 19.16 -10.50 9.74
CA VAL A 222 20.21 -11.41 9.25
C VAL A 222 21.45 -11.34 10.13
N GLN A 223 21.89 -10.14 10.52
CA GLN A 223 23.05 -9.94 11.40
C GLN A 223 22.80 -10.54 12.79
N GLU A 224 21.63 -10.33 13.36
CA GLU A 224 21.25 -10.91 14.64
C GLU A 224 21.24 -12.45 14.58
N LYS A 225 20.69 -13.03 13.53
CA LYS A 225 20.71 -14.49 13.30
C LYS A 225 22.14 -15.01 13.21
N MET A 226 23.03 -14.27 12.56
CA MET A 226 24.46 -14.61 12.48
C MET A 226 25.15 -14.59 13.85
N SER A 227 24.88 -13.58 14.66
CA SER A 227 25.50 -13.44 15.99
C SER A 227 25.06 -14.55 16.94
N ARG A 228 23.80 -14.99 16.81
CA ARG A 228 23.24 -16.10 17.61
C ARG A 228 23.69 -17.48 17.16
N ALA A 229 23.98 -17.67 15.88
CA ALA A 229 24.28 -18.99 15.32
C ALA A 229 25.62 -19.56 15.83
N GLY A 230 26.63 -18.72 16.06
CA GLY A 230 27.99 -19.16 16.49
C GLY A 230 28.67 -20.13 15.50
N GLY A 231 29.93 -20.50 15.76
CA GLY A 231 30.62 -21.57 15.06
C GLY A 231 30.63 -21.54 13.53
N VAL A 232 30.60 -22.74 12.94
CA VAL A 232 30.66 -22.93 11.47
C VAL A 232 29.54 -22.23 10.69
N PRO A 233 28.25 -22.26 11.12
CA PRO A 233 27.18 -21.58 10.40
C PRO A 233 27.40 -20.06 10.31
N ALA A 234 27.86 -19.40 11.38
CA ALA A 234 28.15 -17.97 11.36
C ALA A 234 29.31 -17.65 10.42
N LEU A 235 30.38 -18.48 10.41
CA LEU A 235 31.51 -18.31 9.51
C LEU A 235 31.07 -18.48 8.03
N MET A 236 30.26 -19.48 7.73
CA MET A 236 29.71 -19.68 6.38
C MET A 236 28.87 -18.48 5.93
N MET A 237 28.00 -17.95 6.78
CA MET A 237 27.18 -16.78 6.49
C MET A 237 28.02 -15.53 6.23
N ARG A 238 29.04 -15.26 7.08
CA ARG A 238 29.98 -14.14 6.86
C ARG A 238 30.72 -14.24 5.53
N ARG A 239 31.21 -15.44 5.18
CA ARG A 239 31.88 -15.68 3.90
C ARG A 239 30.92 -15.53 2.70
N ALA A 240 29.70 -16.03 2.84
CA ALA A 240 28.65 -15.85 1.81
C ALA A 240 28.39 -14.37 1.57
N LEU A 241 28.14 -13.58 2.62
CA LEU A 241 27.89 -12.14 2.49
C LEU A 241 29.08 -11.40 1.87
N ALA A 242 30.32 -11.72 2.24
CA ALA A 242 31.50 -11.12 1.63
C ALA A 242 31.64 -11.44 0.14
N ILE A 243 31.40 -12.69 -0.26
CA ILE A 243 31.41 -13.12 -1.67
C ILE A 243 30.25 -12.45 -2.44
N GLY A 244 29.05 -12.41 -1.86
CA GLY A 244 27.88 -11.75 -2.46
C GLY A 244 28.11 -10.25 -2.66
N ALA A 245 28.62 -9.56 -1.63
CA ALA A 245 28.95 -8.14 -1.72
C ALA A 245 29.99 -7.88 -2.80
N LYS A 246 31.08 -8.64 -2.83
CA LYS A 246 32.12 -8.48 -3.86
C LYS A 246 31.57 -8.67 -5.26
N ARG A 247 30.84 -9.76 -5.51
CA ARG A 247 30.24 -10.03 -6.82
C ARG A 247 29.25 -8.97 -7.24
N ASN A 248 28.34 -8.55 -6.35
CA ASN A 248 27.24 -7.67 -6.69
C ASN A 248 27.69 -6.19 -6.76
N LEU A 249 28.54 -5.72 -5.83
CA LEU A 249 28.93 -4.31 -5.77
C LEU A 249 30.09 -3.96 -6.69
N GLU A 250 31.05 -4.88 -6.88
CA GLU A 250 32.23 -4.62 -7.70
C GLU A 250 32.03 -4.98 -9.19
N TYR A 251 31.12 -5.91 -9.49
CA TYR A 251 30.91 -6.39 -10.86
C TYR A 251 29.47 -6.20 -11.35
N ALA A 252 28.47 -6.89 -10.79
CA ALA A 252 27.12 -6.90 -11.34
C ALA A 252 26.49 -5.50 -11.39
N ARG A 253 26.68 -4.69 -10.35
CA ARG A 253 26.19 -3.30 -10.30
C ARG A 253 26.78 -2.43 -11.43
N LEU A 254 27.98 -2.75 -11.90
CA LEU A 254 28.67 -2.00 -12.95
C LEU A 254 28.47 -2.63 -14.34
N GLY A 255 27.62 -3.66 -14.47
CA GLY A 255 27.43 -4.39 -15.72
C GLY A 255 28.63 -5.24 -16.13
N LEU A 256 29.58 -5.47 -15.22
CA LEU A 256 30.81 -6.22 -15.48
C LEU A 256 30.61 -7.72 -15.20
N LYS A 257 31.30 -8.56 -15.95
CA LYS A 257 31.35 -10.00 -15.68
C LYS A 257 32.34 -10.28 -14.57
N ALA A 258 31.90 -10.95 -13.50
CA ALA A 258 32.77 -11.37 -12.43
C ALA A 258 33.71 -12.52 -12.89
N PRO A 259 34.91 -12.63 -12.32
CA PRO A 259 35.83 -13.73 -12.62
C PRO A 259 35.19 -15.10 -12.32
N TRP A 260 35.52 -16.13 -13.09
CA TRP A 260 34.93 -17.47 -12.99
C TRP A 260 34.98 -18.07 -11.58
N TRP A 261 36.10 -17.85 -10.86
CA TRP A 261 36.28 -18.36 -9.49
C TRP A 261 35.32 -17.69 -8.48
N LEU A 262 35.01 -16.39 -8.72
CA LEU A 262 34.05 -15.64 -7.89
C LEU A 262 32.63 -16.12 -8.16
N GLU A 263 32.26 -16.35 -9.41
CA GLU A 263 30.99 -16.92 -9.80
C GLU A 263 30.79 -18.35 -9.25
N ALA A 264 31.81 -19.19 -9.29
CA ALA A 264 31.74 -20.54 -8.74
C ALA A 264 31.49 -20.52 -7.22
N ARG A 265 32.24 -19.65 -6.48
CA ARG A 265 32.01 -19.46 -5.05
C ARG A 265 30.62 -18.87 -4.76
N TYR A 266 30.20 -17.89 -5.54
CA TYR A 266 28.86 -17.28 -5.38
C TYR A 266 27.77 -18.35 -5.56
N ARG A 267 27.83 -19.18 -6.61
CA ARG A 267 26.86 -20.27 -6.84
C ARG A 267 26.81 -21.28 -5.69
N PHE A 268 27.96 -21.59 -5.10
CA PHE A 268 28.00 -22.46 -3.91
C PHE A 268 27.24 -21.84 -2.74
N TYR A 269 27.53 -20.58 -2.41
CA TYR A 269 26.85 -19.88 -1.32
C TYR A 269 25.40 -19.54 -1.67
N ASP A 270 25.08 -19.36 -2.93
CA ASP A 270 23.71 -19.15 -3.39
C ASP A 270 22.83 -20.35 -3.04
N ARG A 271 23.30 -21.57 -3.36
CA ARG A 271 22.58 -22.80 -3.06
C ARG A 271 22.49 -23.14 -1.58
N THR A 272 23.51 -22.79 -0.79
CA THR A 272 23.62 -23.25 0.60
C THR A 272 23.18 -22.21 1.63
N VAL A 273 23.30 -20.93 1.33
CA VAL A 273 23.04 -19.80 2.25
C VAL A 273 21.98 -18.86 1.71
N PHE A 274 22.20 -18.29 0.51
CA PHE A 274 21.30 -17.24 0.01
C PHE A 274 19.91 -17.76 -0.39
N SER A 275 19.80 -19.00 -0.89
CA SER A 275 18.49 -19.63 -1.15
C SER A 275 17.65 -19.70 0.14
N LYS A 276 18.26 -20.10 1.26
CA LYS A 276 17.57 -20.16 2.55
C LYS A 276 17.21 -18.77 3.10
N LEU A 277 18.08 -17.77 2.86
CA LEU A 277 17.76 -16.39 3.22
C LEU A 277 16.60 -15.85 2.38
N ARG A 278 16.64 -16.06 1.05
CA ARG A 278 15.52 -15.65 0.16
C ARG A 278 14.22 -16.32 0.56
N ALA A 279 14.24 -17.62 0.85
CA ALA A 279 13.07 -18.34 1.35
C ALA A 279 12.52 -17.73 2.65
N ALA A 280 13.41 -17.39 3.59
CA ALA A 280 13.01 -16.81 4.88
C ALA A 280 12.40 -15.41 4.77
N ILE A 281 12.74 -14.65 3.72
CA ILE A 281 12.18 -13.32 3.44
C ILE A 281 11.14 -13.35 2.31
N GLY A 282 10.76 -14.56 1.81
CA GLY A 282 9.70 -14.72 0.81
C GLY A 282 10.02 -14.24 -0.61
N VAL A 283 11.29 -14.04 -0.96
CA VAL A 283 11.74 -13.58 -2.30
C VAL A 283 12.41 -14.69 -3.12
N GLU A 284 11.93 -15.93 -3.00
CA GLU A 284 12.52 -17.08 -3.69
C GLU A 284 12.51 -16.93 -5.21
N ASN A 285 11.51 -16.26 -5.76
CA ASN A 285 11.28 -16.09 -7.19
C ASN A 285 11.62 -14.67 -7.69
N GLY A 286 12.16 -13.81 -6.85
CA GLY A 286 12.58 -12.48 -7.27
C GLY A 286 13.81 -12.56 -8.18
N ASN A 287 13.68 -12.12 -9.41
CA ASN A 287 14.79 -11.89 -10.35
C ASN A 287 15.56 -10.62 -9.97
#